data_507a6a7df969c5cce29132914a2527ef
#
_entry.id   507a6a7df969c5cce29132914a2527ef
#
_cell.length_a   1.000
_cell.length_b   1.000
_cell.length_c   1.000
_cell.angle_alpha   90.00
_cell.angle_beta   90.00
_cell.angle_gamma   90.00
#
_symmetry.space_group_name_H-M   'P 1'
#
loop_
_entity.id
_entity.type
_entity.pdbx_description
1 polymer ?
#
loop_
_entity_poly.entity_id
_entity_poly.type
_entity_poly.pdbx_seq_one_letter_code
_entity_poly.pdbx_strand_id
1 'polypeptide(L)'
;MTGYFSVFEPPAHIERMLADCRADIAARVPCPWRRVIDSVGRPTNLWQRKPLVEIGELLEFSKAASGIRGAKKLERALSMVNGVVASPLEAQVSALLTFPKAVGGCGLVGFENNRRIELSSSSRAMAAQGVCYVDLFHEGVEGGRPLSIECQGMAAHASNESVLSDADRLAALQRMGHDVLFLTSRQLRDA
;
A
#
# COMPACT_ATOMS: atom_id res chain seq x y z
N MET A 1 -10.98 -1.23 -10.30
CA MET A 1 -9.74 -1.56 -9.56
C MET A 1 -10.13 -2.17 -8.23
N THR A 2 -9.81 -3.42 -7.99
CA THR A 2 -10.03 -4.06 -6.71
C THR A 2 -8.89 -3.69 -5.78
N GLY A 3 -9.13 -2.74 -4.87
CA GLY A 3 -8.19 -2.43 -3.79
C GLY A 3 -8.11 -3.60 -2.82
N TYR A 4 -6.92 -4.11 -2.56
CA TYR A 4 -6.67 -5.09 -1.52
C TYR A 4 -6.10 -4.35 -0.32
N PHE A 5 -6.77 -4.42 0.83
CA PHE A 5 -6.15 -4.05 2.10
C PHE A 5 -5.44 -5.28 2.64
N SER A 6 -4.12 -5.24 2.76
CA SER A 6 -3.40 -6.20 3.57
C SER A 6 -3.33 -5.66 4.99
N VAL A 7 -3.84 -6.42 5.95
CA VAL A 7 -3.75 -6.07 7.37
C VAL A 7 -2.66 -6.92 7.99
N PHE A 8 -1.64 -6.26 8.51
CA PHE A 8 -0.62 -6.88 9.35
C PHE A 8 -1.20 -7.05 10.76
N GLU A 9 -1.64 -8.27 11.06
CA GLU A 9 -2.21 -8.58 12.36
C GLU A 9 -1.37 -9.66 13.05
N PRO A 10 -1.18 -9.58 14.37
CA PRO A 10 -0.56 -10.67 15.11
C PRO A 10 -1.33 -11.98 14.92
N PRO A 11 -0.67 -13.13 14.84
CA PRO A 11 -1.31 -14.43 14.61
C PRO A 11 -2.50 -14.72 15.53
N ALA A 12 -2.40 -14.37 16.81
CA ALA A 12 -3.48 -14.57 17.79
C ALA A 12 -4.73 -13.72 17.52
N HIS A 13 -4.59 -12.58 16.87
CA HIS A 13 -5.74 -11.76 16.46
C HIS A 13 -6.39 -12.35 15.21
N ILE A 14 -5.59 -12.76 14.24
CA ILE A 14 -6.07 -13.44 13.03
C ILE A 14 -6.83 -14.73 13.40
N GLU A 15 -6.33 -15.52 14.34
CA GLU A 15 -7.02 -16.72 14.80
C GLU A 15 -8.38 -16.41 15.45
N ARG A 16 -8.47 -15.34 16.24
CA ARG A 16 -9.75 -14.86 16.78
C ARG A 16 -10.71 -14.41 15.68
N MET A 17 -10.24 -13.61 14.74
CA MET A 17 -11.04 -13.19 13.58
C MET A 17 -11.53 -14.40 12.77
N LEU A 18 -10.69 -15.43 12.60
CA LEU A 18 -11.09 -16.66 11.92
C LEU A 18 -12.09 -17.47 12.73
N ALA A 19 -12.01 -17.48 14.06
CA ALA A 19 -13.00 -18.12 14.91
C ALA A 19 -14.34 -17.39 14.82
N ASP A 20 -14.35 -16.06 14.84
CA ASP A 20 -15.53 -15.23 14.64
C ASP A 20 -16.12 -15.45 13.24
N CYS A 21 -15.28 -15.46 12.18
CA CYS A 21 -15.71 -15.81 10.83
C CYS A 21 -16.25 -17.24 10.72
N ARG A 22 -15.74 -18.21 11.48
CA ARG A 22 -16.29 -19.58 11.52
C ARG A 22 -17.66 -19.62 12.18
N ALA A 23 -17.88 -18.80 13.21
CA ALA A 23 -19.19 -18.61 13.79
C ALA A 23 -20.17 -18.00 12.79
N ASP A 24 -19.73 -17.01 12.01
CA ASP A 24 -20.51 -16.39 10.93
C ASP A 24 -20.75 -17.36 9.75
N ILE A 25 -19.81 -18.26 9.46
CA ILE A 25 -19.99 -19.34 8.48
C ILE A 25 -21.07 -20.30 8.93
N ALA A 26 -21.12 -20.62 10.22
CA ALA A 26 -22.25 -21.39 10.78
C ALA A 26 -23.59 -20.64 10.61
N ALA A 27 -23.52 -19.29 10.56
CA ALA A 27 -24.64 -18.41 10.22
C ALA A 27 -24.81 -18.16 8.69
N ARG A 28 -24.09 -18.91 7.83
CA ARG A 28 -24.09 -18.79 6.35
C ARG A 28 -23.47 -17.51 5.78
N VAL A 29 -22.62 -16.82 6.54
CA VAL A 29 -21.86 -15.67 6.04
C VAL A 29 -20.45 -16.13 5.64
N PRO A 30 -20.03 -15.99 4.38
CA PRO A 30 -18.69 -16.41 3.96
C PRO A 30 -17.62 -15.52 4.63
N CYS A 31 -16.57 -16.14 5.14
CA CYS A 31 -15.42 -15.40 5.68
C CYS A 31 -14.78 -14.51 4.58
N PRO A 32 -14.75 -13.19 4.76
CA PRO A 32 -14.25 -12.29 3.73
C PRO A 32 -12.71 -12.27 3.64
N TRP A 33 -12.01 -12.82 4.61
CA TRP A 33 -10.56 -12.83 4.69
C TRP A 33 -9.94 -14.03 3.99
N ARG A 34 -8.87 -13.78 3.24
CA ARG A 34 -8.09 -14.82 2.57
C ARG A 34 -6.62 -14.62 2.87
N ARG A 35 -5.90 -15.71 3.11
CA ARG A 35 -4.46 -15.65 3.26
C ARG A 35 -3.81 -15.29 1.93
N VAL A 36 -2.86 -14.36 1.95
CA VAL A 36 -2.07 -14.00 0.76
C VAL A 36 -1.12 -15.15 0.45
N ILE A 37 -1.09 -15.54 -0.80
CA ILE A 37 -0.18 -16.57 -1.32
C ILE A 37 0.96 -15.86 -2.03
N ASP A 38 2.20 -16.26 -1.75
CA ASP A 38 3.39 -15.72 -2.40
C ASP A 38 3.50 -16.19 -3.88
N SER A 39 4.52 -15.69 -4.58
CA SER A 39 4.75 -16.01 -5.99
C SER A 39 5.06 -17.47 -6.27
N VAL A 40 5.41 -18.28 -5.24
CA VAL A 40 5.68 -19.72 -5.33
C VAL A 40 4.54 -20.58 -4.77
N GLY A 41 3.38 -19.97 -4.48
CA GLY A 41 2.18 -20.68 -4.04
C GLY A 41 2.13 -21.01 -2.55
N ARG A 42 3.00 -20.41 -1.70
CA ARG A 42 3.02 -20.66 -0.26
C ARG A 42 2.19 -19.62 0.50
N PRO A 43 1.45 -20.01 1.54
CA PRO A 43 0.70 -19.08 2.36
C PRO A 43 1.65 -18.20 3.19
N THR A 44 1.50 -16.89 3.08
CA THR A 44 2.21 -15.89 3.87
C THR A 44 1.52 -15.63 5.22
N ASN A 45 2.10 -14.79 6.07
CA ASN A 45 1.44 -14.30 7.29
C ASN A 45 0.51 -13.11 7.03
N LEU A 46 0.28 -12.76 5.77
CA LEU A 46 -0.59 -11.67 5.37
C LEU A 46 -2.00 -12.18 5.09
N TRP A 47 -2.98 -11.39 5.46
CA TRP A 47 -4.39 -11.63 5.18
C TRP A 47 -4.95 -10.47 4.38
N GLN A 48 -5.77 -10.77 3.41
CA GLN A 48 -6.42 -9.79 2.56
C GLN A 48 -7.93 -10.06 2.48
N ARG A 49 -8.68 -9.01 2.23
CA ARG A 49 -10.09 -9.07 1.87
C ARG A 49 -10.41 -8.02 0.82
N LYS A 50 -11.54 -8.17 0.15
CA LYS A 50 -12.06 -7.09 -0.69
C LYS A 50 -12.37 -5.86 0.17
N PRO A 51 -12.23 -4.64 -0.39
CA PRO A 51 -12.67 -3.42 0.29
C PRO A 51 -14.11 -3.57 0.77
N LEU A 52 -14.40 -3.04 1.96
CA LEU A 52 -15.78 -2.97 2.46
C LEU A 52 -16.61 -1.94 1.71
N VAL A 53 -15.94 -0.90 1.23
CA VAL A 53 -16.55 0.24 0.59
C VAL A 53 -15.53 0.84 -0.39
N GLU A 54 -15.99 1.32 -1.51
CA GLU A 54 -15.17 2.03 -2.48
C GLU A 54 -15.08 3.52 -2.09
N ILE A 55 -13.97 4.18 -2.47
CA ILE A 55 -13.77 5.62 -2.16
C ILE A 55 -14.90 6.48 -2.78
N GLY A 56 -15.36 6.11 -3.97
CA GLY A 56 -16.50 6.78 -4.62
C GLY A 56 -17.76 6.75 -3.77
N GLU A 57 -18.10 5.59 -3.18
CA GLU A 57 -19.25 5.44 -2.29
C GLU A 57 -19.11 6.29 -1.02
N LEU A 58 -17.89 6.36 -0.45
CA LEU A 58 -17.63 7.23 0.70
C LEU A 58 -17.77 8.72 0.37
N LEU A 59 -17.34 9.13 -0.82
CA LEU A 59 -17.50 10.51 -1.29
C LEU A 59 -18.99 10.87 -1.50
N GLU A 60 -19.76 9.97 -2.09
CA GLU A 60 -21.21 10.15 -2.23
C GLU A 60 -21.90 10.21 -0.87
N PHE A 61 -21.54 9.29 0.03
CA PHE A 61 -22.06 9.30 1.40
C PHE A 61 -21.71 10.60 2.12
N SER A 62 -20.48 11.12 2.00
CA SER A 62 -20.08 12.34 2.66
C SER A 62 -20.89 13.57 2.19
N LYS A 63 -21.25 13.61 0.90
CA LYS A 63 -22.13 14.64 0.33
C LYS A 63 -23.55 14.52 0.88
N ALA A 64 -24.10 13.30 0.89
CA ALA A 64 -25.44 13.02 1.42
C ALA A 64 -25.55 13.30 2.93
N ALA A 65 -24.45 13.09 3.68
CA ALA A 65 -24.36 13.35 5.11
C ALA A 65 -24.13 14.83 5.47
N SER A 66 -24.23 15.74 4.51
CA SER A 66 -24.07 17.17 4.77
C SER A 66 -25.03 17.64 5.88
N GLY A 67 -24.47 18.36 6.89
CA GLY A 67 -25.21 18.79 8.08
C GLY A 67 -25.18 17.79 9.26
N ILE A 68 -24.77 16.55 9.06
CA ILE A 68 -24.61 15.57 10.14
C ILE A 68 -23.29 15.84 10.89
N ARG A 69 -23.30 15.65 12.21
CA ARG A 69 -22.10 15.76 13.05
C ARG A 69 -21.01 14.84 12.55
N GLY A 70 -19.85 15.39 12.16
CA GLY A 70 -18.70 14.64 11.65
C GLY A 70 -18.56 14.62 10.13
N ALA A 71 -19.57 15.02 9.34
CA ALA A 71 -19.51 15.05 7.88
C ALA A 71 -18.31 15.83 7.34
N LYS A 72 -18.05 17.03 7.88
CA LYS A 72 -16.88 17.85 7.49
C LYS A 72 -15.53 17.18 7.81
N LYS A 73 -15.47 16.38 8.89
CA LYS A 73 -14.25 15.62 9.21
C LYS A 73 -14.05 14.48 8.23
N LEU A 74 -15.11 13.79 7.85
CA LEU A 74 -15.09 12.74 6.84
C LEU A 74 -14.66 13.31 5.48
N GLU A 75 -15.27 14.38 5.04
CA GLU A 75 -14.93 15.06 3.79
C GLU A 75 -13.45 15.47 3.76
N ARG A 76 -12.95 16.06 4.84
CA ARG A 76 -11.53 16.41 4.99
C ARG A 76 -10.64 15.16 4.96
N ALA A 77 -11.02 14.07 5.61
CA ALA A 77 -10.26 12.83 5.58
C ALA A 77 -10.21 12.24 4.17
N LEU A 78 -11.35 12.21 3.47
CA LEU A 78 -11.44 11.73 2.10
C LEU A 78 -10.62 12.56 1.11
N SER A 79 -10.53 13.87 1.31
CA SER A 79 -9.70 14.75 0.46
C SER A 79 -8.19 14.50 0.63
N MET A 80 -7.77 13.82 1.68
CA MET A 80 -6.37 13.45 1.94
C MET A 80 -6.02 12.02 1.48
N VAL A 81 -7.01 11.26 1.03
CA VAL A 81 -6.76 9.88 0.52
C VAL A 81 -6.07 9.98 -0.83
N ASN A 82 -4.87 9.43 -0.90
CA ASN A 82 -4.02 9.42 -2.09
C ASN A 82 -3.82 8.00 -2.62
N GLY A 83 -4.86 7.42 -3.19
CA GLY A 83 -4.80 6.10 -3.81
C GLY A 83 -4.81 4.92 -2.81
N VAL A 84 -4.32 3.79 -3.26
CA VAL A 84 -4.31 2.51 -2.53
C VAL A 84 -2.93 2.28 -1.94
N VAL A 85 -2.88 1.87 -0.69
CA VAL A 85 -1.67 1.41 0.00
C VAL A 85 -1.81 -0.05 0.39
N ALA A 86 -0.73 -0.81 0.35
CA ALA A 86 -0.74 -2.25 0.62
C ALA A 86 -0.30 -2.59 2.06
N SER A 87 0.29 -1.65 2.79
CA SER A 87 0.76 -1.87 4.16
C SER A 87 0.55 -0.66 5.07
N PRO A 88 0.53 -0.86 6.40
CA PRO A 88 0.50 0.25 7.37
C PRO A 88 1.70 1.20 7.25
N LEU A 89 2.89 0.69 6.91
CA LEU A 89 4.09 1.52 6.74
C LEU A 89 3.93 2.45 5.54
N GLU A 90 3.46 1.95 4.40
CA GLU A 90 3.15 2.76 3.21
C GLU A 90 2.13 3.85 3.53
N ALA A 91 1.07 3.52 4.29
CA ALA A 91 0.07 4.50 4.69
C ALA A 91 0.67 5.62 5.56
N GLN A 92 1.55 5.27 6.50
CA GLN A 92 2.24 6.24 7.36
C GLN A 92 3.19 7.13 6.55
N VAL A 93 3.99 6.55 5.66
CA VAL A 93 4.93 7.29 4.79
C VAL A 93 4.16 8.20 3.85
N SER A 94 3.12 7.70 3.21
CA SER A 94 2.25 8.49 2.34
C SER A 94 1.64 9.68 3.09
N ALA A 95 1.06 9.45 4.27
CA ALA A 95 0.48 10.51 5.10
C ALA A 95 1.53 11.54 5.53
N LEU A 96 2.71 11.09 6.00
CA LEU A 96 3.80 11.97 6.40
C LEU A 96 4.24 12.89 5.26
N LEU A 97 4.40 12.35 4.05
CA LEU A 97 4.87 13.13 2.90
C LEU A 97 3.77 14.03 2.33
N THR A 98 2.54 13.53 2.17
CA THR A 98 1.52 14.19 1.36
C THR A 98 0.50 15.01 2.15
N PHE A 99 0.26 14.68 3.41
CA PHE A 99 -0.72 15.41 4.21
C PHE A 99 -0.28 16.86 4.44
N PRO A 100 -1.23 17.79 4.53
CA PRO A 100 -0.93 19.18 4.81
C PRO A 100 -0.14 19.36 6.11
N LYS A 101 0.78 20.33 6.15
CA LYS A 101 1.55 20.69 7.34
C LYS A 101 0.68 20.94 8.58
N ALA A 102 -0.52 21.49 8.39
CA ALA A 102 -1.48 21.75 9.45
C ALA A 102 -2.01 20.50 10.18
N VAL A 103 -1.78 19.30 9.62
CA VAL A 103 -2.14 18.02 10.24
C VAL A 103 -0.94 17.12 10.45
N GLY A 104 0.28 17.66 10.39
CA GLY A 104 1.52 16.96 10.69
C GLY A 104 2.24 16.33 9.49
N GLY A 105 1.77 16.57 8.27
CA GLY A 105 2.47 16.11 7.07
C GLY A 105 3.44 17.15 6.51
N CYS A 106 4.22 16.77 5.50
CA CYS A 106 5.17 17.65 4.80
C CYS A 106 4.49 18.51 3.72
N GLY A 107 3.29 18.17 3.29
CA GLY A 107 2.54 18.88 2.25
C GLY A 107 3.11 18.74 0.85
N LEU A 108 3.85 17.67 0.58
CA LEU A 108 4.40 17.40 -0.75
C LEU A 108 3.28 16.95 -1.70
N VAL A 109 3.33 17.41 -2.94
CA VAL A 109 2.33 17.11 -3.97
C VAL A 109 2.93 16.23 -5.07
N GLY A 110 2.09 15.60 -5.89
CA GLY A 110 2.55 14.82 -7.04
C GLY A 110 2.96 13.37 -6.72
N PHE A 111 2.82 12.93 -5.47
CA PHE A 111 3.03 11.53 -5.11
C PHE A 111 1.81 10.67 -5.46
N GLU A 112 2.06 9.49 -6.00
CA GLU A 112 1.07 8.44 -6.27
C GLU A 112 1.42 7.18 -5.48
N ASN A 113 0.45 6.61 -4.77
CA ASN A 113 0.62 5.35 -4.07
C ASN A 113 0.43 4.17 -5.03
N ASN A 114 1.21 3.11 -4.81
CA ASN A 114 1.12 1.84 -5.53
C ASN A 114 1.10 2.02 -7.06
N ARG A 115 2.01 2.86 -7.56
CA ARG A 115 2.11 3.18 -8.98
C ARG A 115 2.60 1.98 -9.78
N ARG A 116 1.83 1.59 -10.79
CA ARG A 116 2.22 0.58 -11.75
C ARG A 116 3.21 1.16 -12.76
N ILE A 117 4.40 0.57 -12.85
CA ILE A 117 5.48 0.94 -13.79
C ILE A 117 5.67 -0.20 -14.79
N GLU A 118 5.60 0.12 -16.07
CA GLU A 118 5.98 -0.81 -17.14
C GLU A 118 7.49 -0.78 -17.35
N LEU A 119 8.13 -1.93 -17.20
CA LEU A 119 9.58 -2.04 -17.35
C LEU A 119 9.99 -2.02 -18.82
N SER A 120 11.07 -1.30 -19.13
CA SER A 120 11.69 -1.31 -20.46
C SER A 120 12.19 -2.72 -20.82
N SER A 121 12.41 -3.01 -22.09
CA SER A 121 12.88 -4.33 -22.53
C SER A 121 14.16 -4.77 -21.82
N SER A 122 15.10 -3.86 -21.60
CA SER A 122 16.35 -4.15 -20.88
C SER A 122 16.14 -4.38 -19.38
N SER A 123 15.18 -3.71 -18.77
CA SER A 123 14.83 -3.85 -17.36
C SER A 123 14.00 -5.10 -17.08
N ARG A 124 13.17 -5.54 -18.03
CA ARG A 124 12.44 -6.82 -17.94
C ARG A 124 13.36 -8.03 -17.83
N ALA A 125 14.48 -7.99 -18.53
CA ALA A 125 15.47 -9.08 -18.47
C ALA A 125 16.11 -9.21 -17.07
N MET A 126 16.24 -8.10 -16.33
CA MET A 126 16.76 -8.09 -14.97
C MET A 126 15.73 -8.55 -13.94
N ALA A 127 14.54 -7.98 -13.99
CA ALA A 127 13.50 -8.23 -12.98
C ALA A 127 12.67 -9.51 -13.22
N ALA A 128 12.93 -10.25 -14.31
CA ALA A 128 12.14 -11.40 -14.75
C ALA A 128 10.63 -11.15 -14.83
N GLN A 129 10.22 -9.89 -14.95
CA GLN A 129 8.82 -9.46 -15.01
C GLN A 129 8.66 -8.22 -15.88
N GLY A 130 7.47 -8.01 -16.44
CA GLY A 130 7.18 -6.90 -17.35
C GLY A 130 6.69 -5.62 -16.66
N VAL A 131 6.28 -5.74 -15.41
CA VAL A 131 5.63 -4.68 -14.62
C VAL A 131 6.09 -4.77 -13.19
N CYS A 132 6.30 -3.63 -12.54
CA CYS A 132 6.44 -3.55 -11.08
C CYS A 132 5.49 -2.49 -10.50
N TYR A 133 5.29 -2.55 -9.19
CA TYR A 133 4.53 -1.57 -8.44
C TYR A 133 5.49 -0.89 -7.46
N VAL A 134 5.43 0.44 -7.40
CA VAL A 134 6.22 1.28 -6.51
C VAL A 134 5.30 1.78 -5.41
N ASP A 135 5.69 1.64 -4.15
CA ASP A 135 4.85 1.98 -3.01
C ASP A 135 4.45 3.45 -3.00
N LEU A 136 5.41 4.37 -3.22
CA LEU A 136 5.16 5.78 -3.51
C LEU A 136 6.03 6.23 -4.68
N PHE A 137 5.40 6.89 -5.62
CA PHE A 137 6.04 7.37 -6.85
C PHE A 137 5.82 8.87 -7.03
N HIS A 138 6.84 9.55 -7.52
CA HIS A 138 6.77 10.94 -7.97
C HIS A 138 7.49 11.07 -9.31
N GLU A 139 6.84 11.71 -10.28
CA GLU A 139 7.39 11.89 -11.65
C GLU A 139 8.72 12.66 -11.70
N GLY A 140 9.09 13.32 -10.62
CA GLY A 140 10.15 14.31 -10.60
C GLY A 140 9.63 15.70 -10.90
N VAL A 141 10.45 16.70 -10.66
CA VAL A 141 10.22 18.06 -11.15
C VAL A 141 10.70 18.17 -12.58
N GLU A 142 10.30 19.21 -13.31
CA GLU A 142 10.67 19.42 -14.69
C GLU A 142 12.20 19.29 -14.91
N GLY A 143 12.61 18.36 -15.77
CA GLY A 143 14.02 17.99 -15.99
C GLY A 143 14.64 17.11 -14.91
N GLY A 144 13.91 16.74 -13.86
CA GLY A 144 14.36 15.84 -12.80
C GLY A 144 14.13 14.37 -13.14
N ARG A 145 14.63 13.50 -12.25
CA ARG A 145 14.45 12.06 -12.37
C ARG A 145 13.21 11.63 -11.58
N PRO A 146 12.46 10.61 -12.04
CA PRO A 146 11.40 10.02 -11.26
C PRO A 146 11.93 9.48 -9.93
N LEU A 147 11.18 9.69 -8.85
CA LEU A 147 11.50 9.18 -7.53
C LEU A 147 10.59 8.01 -7.20
N SER A 148 11.18 6.88 -6.87
CA SER A 148 10.51 5.68 -6.39
C SER A 148 10.87 5.45 -4.93
N ILE A 149 9.86 5.39 -4.05
CA ILE A 149 10.05 5.12 -2.62
C ILE A 149 9.47 3.74 -2.33
N GLU A 150 10.28 2.88 -1.75
CA GLU A 150 9.92 1.52 -1.33
C GLU A 150 9.89 1.44 0.20
N CYS A 151 8.79 0.96 0.75
CA CYS A 151 8.55 0.86 2.18
C CYS A 151 8.85 -0.56 2.67
N GLN A 152 9.97 -0.74 3.34
CA GLN A 152 10.40 -2.05 3.85
C GLN A 152 9.90 -2.28 5.28
N GLY A 153 8.82 -3.04 5.40
CA GLY A 153 8.33 -3.55 6.69
C GLY A 153 9.17 -4.72 7.18
N MET A 154 9.31 -4.87 8.51
CA MET A 154 10.09 -5.95 9.14
C MET A 154 9.62 -7.37 8.79
N ALA A 155 8.42 -7.55 8.27
CA ALA A 155 7.85 -8.85 7.94
C ALA A 155 8.07 -9.28 6.47
N ALA A 156 8.67 -8.45 5.63
CA ALA A 156 8.90 -8.76 4.21
C ALA A 156 10.10 -9.72 3.96
N HIS A 157 10.92 -10.00 4.98
CA HIS A 157 12.15 -10.77 4.81
C HIS A 157 11.99 -12.25 5.16
N ALA A 158 11.05 -12.93 4.53
CA ALA A 158 10.81 -14.35 4.82
C ALA A 158 11.68 -15.33 4.02
N SER A 159 12.35 -14.92 2.92
CA SER A 159 13.24 -15.81 2.16
C SER A 159 14.33 -15.04 1.40
N ASN A 160 15.48 -15.74 1.15
CA ASN A 160 16.57 -15.20 0.31
C ASN A 160 16.09 -14.92 -1.12
N GLU A 161 15.14 -15.68 -1.65
CA GLU A 161 14.59 -15.48 -2.99
C GLU A 161 13.79 -14.17 -3.10
N SER A 162 13.05 -13.78 -2.05
CA SER A 162 12.35 -12.49 -2.07
C SER A 162 13.31 -11.31 -2.04
N VAL A 163 14.41 -11.42 -1.30
CA VAL A 163 15.45 -10.37 -1.24
C VAL A 163 16.12 -10.18 -2.61
N LEU A 164 16.44 -11.28 -3.31
CA LEU A 164 17.02 -11.21 -4.66
C LEU A 164 16.05 -10.61 -5.67
N SER A 165 14.79 -11.04 -5.63
CA SER A 165 13.74 -10.49 -6.50
C SER A 165 13.51 -9.00 -6.26
N ASP A 166 13.57 -8.55 -5.01
CA ASP A 166 13.48 -7.12 -4.68
C ASP A 166 14.69 -6.34 -5.21
N ALA A 167 15.91 -6.87 -5.06
CA ALA A 167 17.12 -6.25 -5.58
C ALA A 167 17.08 -6.12 -7.12
N ASP A 168 16.63 -7.14 -7.82
CA ASP A 168 16.51 -7.13 -9.28
C ASP A 168 15.46 -6.10 -9.75
N ARG A 169 14.34 -5.99 -9.05
CA ARG A 169 13.31 -4.99 -9.30
C ARG A 169 13.84 -3.56 -9.15
N LEU A 170 14.63 -3.32 -8.11
CA LEU A 170 15.24 -2.02 -7.87
C LEU A 170 16.28 -1.65 -8.92
N ALA A 171 17.15 -2.59 -9.27
CA ALA A 171 18.13 -2.41 -10.33
C ALA A 171 17.42 -2.09 -11.67
N ALA A 172 16.27 -2.71 -11.93
CA ALA A 172 15.46 -2.43 -13.11
C ALA A 172 14.91 -0.99 -13.11
N LEU A 173 14.42 -0.48 -11.99
CA LEU A 173 13.96 0.92 -11.86
C LEU A 173 15.11 1.91 -12.01
N GLN A 174 16.25 1.66 -11.34
CA GLN A 174 17.44 2.51 -11.46
C GLN A 174 17.94 2.55 -12.90
N ARG A 175 17.93 1.43 -13.63
CA ARG A 175 18.28 1.36 -15.04
C ARG A 175 17.35 2.20 -15.91
N MET A 176 16.09 2.36 -15.51
CA MET A 176 15.13 3.25 -16.18
C MET A 176 15.30 4.72 -15.81
N GLY A 177 16.27 5.04 -14.97
CA GLY A 177 16.58 6.40 -14.57
C GLY A 177 15.87 6.88 -13.31
N HIS A 178 15.18 6.01 -12.57
CA HIS A 178 14.55 6.37 -11.31
C HIS A 178 15.61 6.56 -10.20
N ASP A 179 15.40 7.55 -9.37
CA ASP A 179 16.00 7.61 -8.03
C ASP A 179 15.18 6.71 -7.12
N VAL A 180 15.82 5.78 -6.43
CA VAL A 180 15.14 4.82 -5.58
C VAL A 180 15.55 5.02 -4.13
N LEU A 181 14.57 5.23 -3.27
CA LEU A 181 14.75 5.37 -1.82
C LEU A 181 14.06 4.22 -1.09
N PHE A 182 14.70 3.77 -0.01
CA PHE A 182 14.13 2.81 0.93
C PHE A 182 13.77 3.50 2.22
N LEU A 183 12.56 3.22 2.71
CA LEU A 183 12.12 3.66 4.02
C LEU A 183 11.73 2.45 4.86
N THR A 184 12.33 2.38 6.04
CA THR A 184 12.02 1.35 7.03
C THR A 184 11.20 1.95 8.17
N SER A 185 10.47 1.11 8.89
CA SER A 185 9.73 1.51 10.08
C SER A 185 10.62 2.12 11.18
N ARG A 186 11.93 1.79 11.20
CA ARG A 186 12.89 2.38 12.13
C ARG A 186 13.17 3.84 11.78
N GLN A 187 13.46 4.14 10.51
CA GLN A 187 13.71 5.52 10.07
C GLN A 187 12.50 6.42 10.29
N LEU A 188 11.29 5.88 10.14
CA LEU A 188 10.08 6.65 10.38
C LEU A 188 9.85 7.01 11.86
N ARG A 189 10.37 6.20 12.80
CA ARG A 189 10.25 6.48 14.25
C ARG A 189 11.23 7.55 14.74
N ASP A 190 12.33 7.71 14.03
CA ASP A 190 13.43 8.61 14.42
C ASP A 190 13.30 9.97 13.70
N ALA A 191 12.23 10.18 12.91
CA ALA A 191 11.93 11.40 12.17
C ALA A 191 10.91 12.27 12.92
#